data_70a093a7f7b69f0919fdbea099908010
#
_entry.id   70a093a7f7b69f0919fdbea099908010
#
_cell.length_a   1.000
_cell.length_b   1.000
_cell.length_c   1.000
_cell.angle_alpha   90.00
_cell.angle_beta   90.00
_cell.angle_gamma   90.00
#
_symmetry.space_group_name_H-M   'P 1'
#
loop_
_entity.id
_entity.type
_entity.pdbx_description
1 polymer ?
#
loop_
_entity_poly.entity_id
_entity_poly.type
_entity_poly.pdbx_seq_one_letter_code
_entity_poly.pdbx_strand_id
1 'polypeptide(L)'
;MYQKTDEIIWNLCLKGDRKAFEVLYRRYYPILYNYGKIYSKDTDLVKNCLQNFFVKLMCNYSSLSETASVRCYLLKAFRYALYNELKSEQIRNGKLVCCPDEILTVRSDQFLDEEDLSPRNELISAAFRKLSSKQQEILYLYYIRELTHDEIANLLNINYQSSKNLLFRSIAKLRDLLLSDPSLNDK
;
A
#
# COMPACT_ATOMS: atom_id res chain seq x y z
N MET A 1 -29.42 2.33 6.56
CA MET A 1 -28.60 3.49 6.17
C MET A 1 -27.89 3.11 4.88
N TYR A 2 -28.31 3.64 3.72
CA TYR A 2 -27.68 3.32 2.44
C TYR A 2 -26.23 3.81 2.49
N GLN A 3 -25.27 2.88 2.49
CA GLN A 3 -23.86 3.27 2.36
C GLN A 3 -23.68 3.87 0.96
N LYS A 4 -23.46 5.18 0.92
CA LYS A 4 -23.08 5.85 -0.33
C LYS A 4 -21.82 5.19 -0.89
N THR A 5 -21.81 4.97 -2.21
CA THR A 5 -20.62 4.45 -2.90
C THR A 5 -19.47 5.47 -2.82
N ASP A 6 -18.25 5.01 -3.04
CA ASP A 6 -17.07 5.88 -2.98
C ASP A 6 -17.14 7.00 -4.01
N GLU A 7 -17.72 6.75 -5.19
CA GLU A 7 -17.90 7.73 -6.26
C GLU A 7 -18.85 8.85 -5.83
N ILE A 8 -19.95 8.50 -5.15
CA ILE A 8 -20.91 9.51 -4.66
C ILE A 8 -20.24 10.38 -3.58
N ILE A 9 -19.50 9.76 -2.65
CA ILE A 9 -18.78 10.49 -1.60
C ILE A 9 -17.73 11.40 -2.24
N TRP A 10 -16.97 10.88 -3.20
CA TRP A 10 -15.93 11.62 -3.91
C TRP A 10 -16.51 12.85 -4.63
N ASN A 11 -17.58 12.68 -5.38
CA ASN A 11 -18.24 13.77 -6.08
C ASN A 11 -18.78 14.86 -5.14
N LEU A 12 -19.18 14.51 -3.92
CA LEU A 12 -19.50 15.48 -2.89
C LEU A 12 -18.26 16.19 -2.34
N CYS A 13 -17.13 15.46 -2.17
CA CYS A 13 -15.87 16.06 -1.80
C CYS A 13 -15.39 17.09 -2.84
N LEU A 14 -15.53 16.79 -4.14
CA LEU A 14 -15.19 17.73 -5.22
C LEU A 14 -16.01 19.04 -5.18
N LYS A 15 -17.17 19.02 -4.52
CA LYS A 15 -18.02 20.18 -4.27
C LYS A 15 -17.73 20.88 -2.94
N GLY A 16 -16.71 20.42 -2.19
CA GLY A 16 -16.32 20.99 -0.91
C GLY A 16 -17.19 20.56 0.27
N ASP A 17 -17.98 19.49 0.15
CA ASP A 17 -18.82 18.98 1.25
C ASP A 17 -17.93 18.39 2.36
N ARG A 18 -17.86 19.10 3.50
CA ARG A 18 -17.06 18.68 4.66
C ARG A 18 -17.53 17.35 5.28
N LYS A 19 -18.85 17.06 5.24
CA LYS A 19 -19.37 15.78 5.77
C LYS A 19 -18.95 14.62 4.88
N ALA A 20 -18.89 14.82 3.56
CA ALA A 20 -18.37 13.82 2.65
C ALA A 20 -16.88 13.57 2.88
N PHE A 21 -16.07 14.60 3.14
CA PHE A 21 -14.66 14.44 3.53
C PHE A 21 -14.51 13.66 4.84
N GLU A 22 -15.36 13.90 5.85
CA GLU A 22 -15.34 13.12 7.09
C GLU A 22 -15.61 11.64 6.84
N VAL A 23 -16.61 11.32 6.01
CA VAL A 23 -16.94 9.94 5.64
C VAL A 23 -15.78 9.30 4.89
N LEU A 24 -15.19 10.01 3.92
CA LEU A 24 -14.03 9.55 3.16
C LEU A 24 -12.84 9.28 4.08
N TYR A 25 -12.53 10.21 4.98
CA TYR A 25 -11.49 10.07 5.98
C TYR A 25 -11.69 8.82 6.84
N ARG A 26 -12.87 8.66 7.47
CA ARG A 26 -13.16 7.51 8.34
C ARG A 26 -13.03 6.17 7.60
N ARG A 27 -13.42 6.12 6.32
CA ARG A 27 -13.36 4.92 5.50
C ARG A 27 -11.92 4.57 5.08
N TYR A 28 -11.15 5.56 4.65
CA TYR A 28 -9.85 5.34 4.05
C TYR A 28 -8.67 5.46 5.02
N TYR A 29 -8.84 6.13 6.16
CA TYR A 29 -7.78 6.25 7.16
C TYR A 29 -7.17 4.88 7.55
N PRO A 30 -7.95 3.88 8.00
CA PRO A 30 -7.39 2.59 8.39
C PRO A 30 -6.73 1.86 7.20
N ILE A 31 -7.29 1.98 6.00
CA ILE A 31 -6.75 1.36 4.79
C ILE A 31 -5.37 1.94 4.45
N LEU A 32 -5.27 3.27 4.40
CA LEU A 32 -4.03 3.97 4.08
C LEU A 32 -3.01 3.87 5.21
N TYR A 33 -3.44 3.88 6.47
CA TYR A 33 -2.56 3.66 7.61
C TYR A 33 -1.88 2.28 7.55
N ASN A 34 -2.66 1.23 7.35
CA ASN A 34 -2.12 -0.12 7.20
C ASN A 34 -1.24 -0.25 5.95
N TYR A 35 -1.56 0.44 4.86
CA TYR A 35 -0.69 0.51 3.69
C TYR A 35 0.63 1.23 4.01
N GLY A 36 0.59 2.33 4.75
CA GLY A 36 1.79 3.08 5.15
C GLY A 36 2.71 2.28 6.07
N LYS A 37 2.13 1.50 6.99
CA LYS A 37 2.89 0.66 7.93
C LYS A 37 3.77 -0.38 7.22
N ILE A 38 3.42 -0.86 6.04
CA ILE A 38 4.25 -1.81 5.30
C ILE A 38 5.61 -1.22 4.86
N TYR A 39 5.73 0.11 4.83
CA TYR A 39 6.96 0.80 4.41
C TYR A 39 7.75 1.40 5.58
N SER A 40 7.12 1.68 6.71
CA SER A 40 7.77 2.29 7.87
C SER A 40 7.29 1.69 9.19
N LYS A 41 8.24 1.39 10.10
CA LYS A 41 7.95 1.03 11.51
C LYS A 41 7.61 2.25 12.36
N ASP A 42 8.04 3.43 11.92
CA ASP A 42 7.69 4.67 12.59
C ASP A 42 6.22 4.99 12.33
N THR A 43 5.40 4.55 13.27
CA THR A 43 3.94 4.76 13.21
C THR A 43 3.56 6.22 13.29
N ASP A 44 4.38 7.06 13.92
CA ASP A 44 4.10 8.48 14.06
C ASP A 44 4.42 9.22 12.78
N LEU A 45 5.50 8.84 12.08
CA LEU A 45 5.77 9.29 10.72
C LEU A 45 4.60 8.97 9.78
N VAL A 46 4.10 7.72 9.82
CA VAL A 46 2.97 7.29 8.98
C VAL A 46 1.70 8.07 9.29
N LYS A 47 1.37 8.25 10.60
CA LYS A 47 0.20 9.05 11.03
C LYS A 47 0.31 10.50 10.60
N ASN A 48 1.47 11.13 10.79
CA ASN A 48 1.71 12.52 10.42
C ASN A 48 1.60 12.70 8.90
N CYS A 49 2.22 11.80 8.12
CA CYS A 49 2.11 11.81 6.67
C CYS A 49 0.65 11.67 6.22
N LEU A 50 -0.10 10.75 6.83
CA LEU A 50 -1.49 10.49 6.52
C LEU A 50 -2.39 11.69 6.88
N GLN A 51 -2.17 12.32 8.03
CA GLN A 51 -2.88 13.52 8.44
C GLN A 51 -2.62 14.67 7.46
N ASN A 52 -1.36 14.92 7.12
CA ASN A 52 -0.98 15.94 6.14
C ASN A 52 -1.57 15.65 4.75
N PHE A 53 -1.64 14.39 4.35
CA PHE A 53 -2.26 13.97 3.11
C PHE A 53 -3.74 14.34 3.06
N PHE A 54 -4.51 14.02 4.10
CA PHE A 54 -5.95 14.35 4.14
C PHE A 54 -6.20 15.85 4.27
N VAL A 55 -5.37 16.59 5.02
CA VAL A 55 -5.45 18.05 5.08
C VAL A 55 -5.23 18.66 3.69
N LYS A 56 -4.19 18.23 2.97
CA LYS A 56 -3.93 18.69 1.59
C LYS A 56 -5.07 18.34 0.64
N LEU A 57 -5.62 17.14 0.75
CA LEU A 57 -6.76 16.70 -0.05
C LEU A 57 -7.98 17.60 0.18
N MET A 58 -8.27 17.92 1.45
CA MET A 58 -9.39 18.78 1.84
C MET A 58 -9.18 20.24 1.44
N CYS A 59 -7.96 20.77 1.55
CA CYS A 59 -7.66 22.16 1.19
C CYS A 59 -7.65 22.38 -0.34
N ASN A 60 -7.28 21.36 -1.11
CA ASN A 60 -7.12 21.47 -2.55
C ASN A 60 -8.26 20.78 -3.33
N TYR A 61 -9.45 20.65 -2.75
CA TYR A 61 -10.57 19.94 -3.38
C TYR A 61 -10.95 20.50 -4.75
N SER A 62 -10.80 21.81 -4.97
CA SER A 62 -11.10 22.46 -6.24
C SER A 62 -10.16 22.05 -7.39
N SER A 63 -8.98 21.51 -7.09
CA SER A 63 -8.03 21.00 -8.07
C SER A 63 -8.17 19.49 -8.32
N LEU A 64 -9.04 18.82 -7.57
CA LEU A 64 -9.31 17.40 -7.75
C LEU A 64 -10.28 17.19 -8.92
N SER A 65 -10.17 16.06 -9.59
CA SER A 65 -11.04 15.67 -10.69
C SER A 65 -11.78 14.36 -10.39
N GLU A 66 -12.78 14.06 -11.19
CA GLU A 66 -13.43 12.75 -11.16
C GLU A 66 -12.42 11.64 -11.44
N THR A 67 -12.62 10.50 -10.81
CA THR A 67 -11.74 9.33 -10.97
C THR A 67 -12.59 8.07 -11.15
N ALA A 68 -12.08 7.16 -11.96
CA ALA A 68 -12.71 5.85 -12.17
C ALA A 68 -12.64 4.94 -10.93
N SER A 69 -11.64 5.15 -10.04
CA SER A 69 -11.49 4.41 -8.80
C SER A 69 -10.91 5.33 -7.73
N VAL A 70 -11.77 5.75 -6.79
CA VAL A 70 -11.38 6.58 -5.63
C VAL A 70 -10.33 5.86 -4.79
N ARG A 71 -10.50 4.56 -4.60
CA ARG A 71 -9.56 3.70 -3.87
C ARG A 71 -8.17 3.71 -4.50
N CYS A 72 -8.08 3.47 -5.79
CA CYS A 72 -6.81 3.47 -6.51
C CYS A 72 -6.16 4.86 -6.48
N TYR A 73 -6.95 5.92 -6.68
CA TYR A 73 -6.46 7.29 -6.60
C TYR A 73 -5.85 7.60 -5.22
N LEU A 74 -6.56 7.31 -4.13
CA LEU A 74 -6.10 7.61 -2.78
C LEU A 74 -4.86 6.79 -2.41
N LEU A 75 -4.81 5.50 -2.76
CA LEU A 75 -3.62 4.66 -2.55
C LEU A 75 -2.40 5.20 -3.31
N LYS A 76 -2.59 5.56 -4.59
CA LYS A 76 -1.50 6.11 -5.44
C LYS A 76 -1.00 7.46 -4.90
N ALA A 77 -1.92 8.36 -4.58
CA ALA A 77 -1.58 9.69 -4.07
C ALA A 77 -0.89 9.60 -2.69
N PHE A 78 -1.38 8.73 -1.80
CA PHE A 78 -0.76 8.51 -0.49
C PHE A 78 0.61 7.82 -0.61
N ARG A 79 0.77 6.83 -1.50
CA ARG A 79 2.07 6.22 -1.81
C ARG A 79 3.11 7.26 -2.20
N TYR A 80 2.72 8.22 -3.04
CA TYR A 80 3.60 9.32 -3.45
C TYR A 80 3.93 10.26 -2.29
N ALA A 81 2.95 10.61 -1.45
CA ALA A 81 3.17 11.44 -0.27
C ALA A 81 4.13 10.76 0.72
N LEU A 82 3.93 9.48 0.98
CA LEU A 82 4.77 8.67 1.86
C LEU A 82 6.21 8.55 1.32
N TYR A 83 6.35 8.32 0.02
CA TYR A 83 7.66 8.32 -0.64
C TYR A 83 8.43 9.62 -0.39
N ASN A 84 7.77 10.76 -0.58
CA ASN A 84 8.41 12.06 -0.38
C ASN A 84 8.80 12.28 1.09
N GLU A 85 7.97 11.85 2.04
CA GLU A 85 8.27 11.96 3.47
C GLU A 85 9.47 11.09 3.86
N LEU A 86 9.47 9.82 3.46
CA LEU A 86 10.58 8.89 3.72
C LEU A 86 11.89 9.37 3.06
N LYS A 87 11.81 9.91 1.85
CA LYS A 87 12.95 10.51 1.18
C LYS A 87 13.51 11.69 1.96
N SER A 88 12.64 12.59 2.42
CA SER A 88 13.04 13.74 3.21
C SER A 88 13.70 13.34 4.53
N GLU A 89 13.18 12.30 5.17
CA GLU A 89 13.76 11.73 6.39
C GLU A 89 15.15 11.12 6.13
N GLN A 90 15.33 10.38 5.05
CA GLN A 90 16.62 9.79 4.69
C GLN A 90 17.67 10.86 4.39
N ILE A 91 17.30 11.92 3.69
CA ILE A 91 18.18 13.07 3.43
C ILE A 91 18.59 13.76 4.74
N ARG A 92 17.63 13.99 5.66
CA ARG A 92 17.92 14.55 6.99
C ARG A 92 18.89 13.68 7.79
N ASN A 93 18.83 12.36 7.61
CA ASN A 93 19.72 11.38 8.25
C ASN A 93 21.05 11.17 7.49
N GLY A 94 21.38 12.01 6.50
CA GLY A 94 22.64 12.00 5.76
C GLY A 94 22.78 10.84 4.76
N LYS A 95 21.68 10.19 4.38
CA LYS A 95 21.68 9.11 3.38
C LYS A 95 21.43 9.68 1.99
N LEU A 96 22.33 9.40 1.05
CA LEU A 96 22.12 9.64 -0.38
C LEU A 96 21.16 8.57 -0.92
N VAL A 97 19.98 9.00 -1.36
CA VAL A 97 18.99 8.10 -1.94
C VAL A 97 18.82 8.39 -3.41
N CYS A 98 19.17 7.43 -4.24
CA CYS A 98 19.15 7.59 -5.69
C CYS A 98 17.89 7.04 -6.37
N CYS A 99 17.20 6.05 -5.78
CA CYS A 99 16.08 5.36 -6.44
C CYS A 99 14.80 5.30 -5.58
N PRO A 100 13.61 5.50 -6.18
CA PRO A 100 12.33 5.33 -5.49
C PRO A 100 12.12 3.94 -4.86
N ASP A 101 12.65 2.91 -5.51
CA ASP A 101 12.51 1.52 -5.09
C ASP A 101 13.30 1.19 -3.81
N GLU A 102 14.37 1.96 -3.51
CA GLU A 102 15.17 1.80 -2.29
C GLU A 102 14.47 2.45 -1.08
N ILE A 103 13.66 3.46 -1.32
CA ILE A 103 12.93 4.20 -0.28
C ILE A 103 11.71 3.43 0.18
N LEU A 104 10.93 2.91 -0.78
CA LEU A 104 9.73 2.12 -0.50
C LEU A 104 10.08 0.63 -0.40
N THR A 105 10.75 0.24 0.69
CA THR A 105 11.01 -1.16 0.99
C THR A 105 9.89 -1.71 1.85
N VAL A 106 9.14 -2.67 1.31
CA VAL A 106 8.05 -3.34 2.02
C VAL A 106 8.61 -4.18 3.16
N ARG A 107 8.00 -4.07 4.34
CA ARG A 107 8.38 -4.80 5.55
C ARG A 107 7.45 -5.99 5.72
N SER A 108 8.02 -7.17 5.66
CA SER A 108 7.29 -8.43 5.71
C SER A 108 6.63 -8.75 7.05
N ASP A 109 7.13 -8.16 8.12
CA ASP A 109 6.62 -8.36 9.48
C ASP A 109 5.22 -7.79 9.71
N GLN A 110 4.64 -7.11 8.73
CA GLN A 110 3.31 -6.48 8.83
C GLN A 110 2.25 -7.07 7.91
N PHE A 111 2.56 -8.17 7.23
CA PHE A 111 1.60 -8.86 6.33
C PHE A 111 0.72 -9.87 7.05
N LEU A 112 1.16 -10.34 8.21
CA LEU A 112 0.43 -11.30 9.02
C LEU A 112 -0.10 -10.59 10.25
N ASP A 113 -1.33 -10.87 10.61
CA ASP A 113 -1.90 -10.41 11.86
C ASP A 113 -1.01 -10.90 13.01
N GLU A 114 -0.58 -10.00 13.89
CA GLU A 114 0.28 -10.31 15.04
C GLU A 114 -0.32 -11.36 15.99
N GLU A 115 -1.61 -11.68 15.81
CA GLU A 115 -2.36 -12.61 16.66
C GLU A 115 -2.24 -14.09 16.24
N ASP A 116 -1.75 -14.40 15.02
CA ASP A 116 -1.66 -15.79 14.53
C ASP A 116 -0.18 -16.26 14.44
N LEU A 117 0.38 -16.62 15.60
CA LEU A 117 1.72 -17.17 15.76
C LEU A 117 1.81 -18.65 15.35
N SER A 118 1.04 -19.11 14.38
CA SER A 118 1.17 -20.49 13.92
C SER A 118 2.50 -20.71 13.20
N PRO A 119 3.16 -21.88 13.35
CA PRO A 119 4.41 -22.21 12.66
C PRO A 119 4.31 -22.04 11.13
N ARG A 120 3.11 -22.24 10.57
CA ARG A 120 2.82 -22.04 9.15
C ARG A 120 2.92 -20.57 8.74
N ASN A 121 2.48 -19.65 9.60
CA ASN A 121 2.53 -18.22 9.34
C ASN A 121 3.98 -17.70 9.45
N GLU A 122 4.77 -18.24 10.35
CA GLU A 122 6.20 -17.92 10.45
C GLU A 122 6.96 -18.31 9.18
N LEU A 123 6.69 -19.51 8.63
CA LEU A 123 7.29 -19.97 7.38
C LEU A 123 6.92 -19.07 6.20
N ILE A 124 5.65 -18.72 6.06
CA ILE A 124 5.17 -17.81 5.01
C ILE A 124 5.85 -16.43 5.16
N SER A 125 5.93 -15.91 6.38
CA SER A 125 6.63 -14.65 6.68
C SER A 125 8.09 -14.69 6.29
N ALA A 126 8.79 -15.78 6.65
CA ALA A 126 10.21 -15.95 6.35
C ALA A 126 10.45 -16.03 4.84
N ALA A 127 9.62 -16.77 4.11
CA ALA A 127 9.68 -16.84 2.64
C ALA A 127 9.35 -15.47 2.01
N PHE A 128 8.33 -14.78 2.52
CA PHE A 128 7.93 -13.46 2.04
C PHE A 128 9.06 -12.42 2.20
N ARG A 129 9.81 -12.46 3.32
CA ARG A 129 10.98 -11.57 3.55
C ARG A 129 12.09 -11.75 2.52
N LYS A 130 12.21 -12.92 1.90
CA LYS A 130 13.22 -13.21 0.85
C LYS A 130 12.82 -12.69 -0.53
N LEU A 131 11.59 -12.18 -0.69
CA LEU A 131 11.13 -11.54 -1.92
C LEU A 131 11.67 -10.10 -2.03
N SER A 132 11.82 -9.60 -3.27
CA SER A 132 12.13 -8.18 -3.47
C SER A 132 10.95 -7.29 -3.08
N SER A 133 11.21 -6.01 -2.76
CA SER A 133 10.18 -5.05 -2.37
C SER A 133 9.03 -4.95 -3.38
N LYS A 134 9.34 -4.95 -4.68
CA LYS A 134 8.33 -4.95 -5.75
C LYS A 134 7.48 -6.23 -5.76
N GLN A 135 8.09 -7.39 -5.48
CA GLN A 135 7.37 -8.67 -5.40
C GLN A 135 6.46 -8.71 -4.16
N GLN A 136 6.93 -8.19 -3.04
CA GLN A 136 6.14 -8.07 -1.83
C GLN A 136 4.96 -7.12 -2.04
N GLU A 137 5.21 -5.95 -2.64
CA GLU A 137 4.19 -4.93 -2.87
C GLU A 137 3.06 -5.44 -3.77
N ILE A 138 3.38 -6.11 -4.87
CA ILE A 138 2.34 -6.61 -5.78
C ILE A 138 1.49 -7.71 -5.13
N LEU A 139 2.09 -8.60 -4.34
CA LEU A 139 1.35 -9.60 -3.59
C LEU A 139 0.39 -8.96 -2.58
N TYR A 140 0.85 -7.93 -1.85
CA TYR A 140 0.01 -7.17 -0.93
C TYR A 140 -1.16 -6.49 -1.66
N LEU A 141 -0.88 -5.78 -2.74
CA LEU A 141 -1.91 -5.06 -3.48
C LEU A 141 -2.96 -6.01 -4.05
N TYR A 142 -2.54 -7.16 -4.57
CA TYR A 142 -3.44 -8.12 -5.20
C TYR A 142 -4.23 -8.93 -4.16
N TYR A 143 -3.58 -9.56 -3.16
CA TYR A 143 -4.23 -10.47 -2.22
C TYR A 143 -4.83 -9.80 -0.99
N ILE A 144 -4.19 -8.74 -0.47
CA ILE A 144 -4.67 -8.08 0.75
C ILE A 144 -5.57 -6.89 0.42
N ARG A 145 -5.27 -6.19 -0.68
CA ARG A 145 -6.07 -5.04 -1.12
C ARG A 145 -7.05 -5.38 -2.23
N GLU A 146 -7.00 -6.60 -2.76
CA GLU A 146 -7.93 -7.09 -3.80
C GLU A 146 -8.03 -6.13 -5.00
N LEU A 147 -6.89 -5.52 -5.38
CA LEU A 147 -6.83 -4.64 -6.54
C LEU A 147 -6.74 -5.47 -7.82
N THR A 148 -7.41 -4.99 -8.86
CA THR A 148 -7.29 -5.54 -10.21
C THR A 148 -5.91 -5.24 -10.81
N HIS A 149 -5.51 -5.98 -11.85
CA HIS A 149 -4.25 -5.71 -12.55
C HIS A 149 -4.19 -4.32 -13.18
N ASP A 150 -5.32 -3.76 -13.63
CA ASP A 150 -5.40 -2.40 -14.15
C ASP A 150 -5.14 -1.36 -13.06
N GLU A 151 -5.74 -1.54 -11.88
CA GLU A 151 -5.54 -0.68 -10.72
C GLU A 151 -4.09 -0.74 -10.23
N ILE A 152 -3.51 -1.95 -10.14
CA ILE A 152 -2.11 -2.15 -9.76
C ILE A 152 -1.17 -1.52 -10.79
N ALA A 153 -1.44 -1.71 -12.08
CA ALA A 153 -0.66 -1.12 -13.16
C ALA A 153 -0.63 0.41 -13.07
N ASN A 154 -1.81 1.01 -12.83
CA ASN A 154 -1.93 2.45 -12.61
C ASN A 154 -1.21 2.91 -11.34
N LEU A 155 -1.37 2.19 -10.22
CA LEU A 155 -0.76 2.54 -8.93
C LEU A 155 0.77 2.48 -8.99
N LEU A 156 1.32 1.40 -9.56
CA LEU A 156 2.77 1.18 -9.65
C LEU A 156 3.42 1.85 -10.87
N ASN A 157 2.62 2.50 -11.73
CA ASN A 157 3.09 3.10 -12.98
C ASN A 157 3.79 2.10 -13.91
N ILE A 158 3.19 0.93 -14.10
CA ILE A 158 3.62 -0.13 -15.02
C ILE A 158 2.48 -0.45 -15.99
N ASN A 159 2.73 -1.22 -17.04
CA ASN A 159 1.65 -1.67 -17.92
C ASN A 159 0.92 -2.91 -17.33
N TYR A 160 -0.28 -3.19 -17.84
CA TYR A 160 -1.11 -4.32 -17.44
C TYR A 160 -0.36 -5.67 -17.51
N GLN A 161 0.33 -5.93 -18.62
CA GLN A 161 1.06 -7.17 -18.81
C GLN A 161 2.23 -7.31 -17.82
N SER A 162 2.92 -6.19 -17.51
CA SER A 162 3.97 -6.18 -16.49
C SER A 162 3.41 -6.49 -15.09
N SER A 163 2.22 -5.99 -14.77
CA SER A 163 1.54 -6.33 -13.50
C SER A 163 1.28 -7.84 -13.42
N LYS A 164 0.70 -8.44 -14.48
CA LYS A 164 0.46 -9.90 -14.52
C LYS A 164 1.75 -10.70 -14.38
N ASN A 165 2.78 -10.34 -15.15
CA ASN A 165 4.06 -11.03 -15.14
C ASN A 165 4.77 -10.90 -13.78
N LEU A 166 4.70 -9.72 -13.16
CA LEU A 166 5.30 -9.49 -11.85
C LEU A 166 4.60 -10.34 -10.78
N LEU A 167 3.26 -10.37 -10.78
CA LEU A 167 2.49 -11.21 -9.85
C LEU A 167 2.84 -12.69 -10.04
N PHE A 168 2.82 -13.19 -11.28
CA PHE A 168 3.13 -14.58 -11.59
C PHE A 168 4.54 -14.98 -11.09
N ARG A 169 5.55 -14.16 -11.37
CA ARG A 169 6.93 -14.40 -10.90
C ARG A 169 7.05 -14.32 -9.38
N SER A 170 6.29 -13.45 -8.75
CA SER A 170 6.29 -13.33 -7.28
C SER A 170 5.71 -14.57 -6.61
N ILE A 171 4.60 -15.09 -7.15
CA ILE A 171 3.98 -16.33 -6.65
C ILE A 171 4.91 -17.53 -6.89
N ALA A 172 5.49 -17.65 -8.08
CA ALA A 172 6.42 -18.73 -8.39
C ALA A 172 7.60 -18.73 -7.41
N LYS A 173 8.25 -17.57 -7.22
CA LYS A 173 9.35 -17.45 -6.28
C LYS A 173 8.96 -17.72 -4.83
N LEU A 174 7.78 -17.26 -4.40
CA LEU A 174 7.27 -17.56 -3.04
C LEU A 174 7.06 -19.06 -2.84
N ARG A 175 6.50 -19.75 -3.86
CA ARG A 175 6.31 -21.20 -3.86
C ARG A 175 7.66 -21.93 -3.75
N ASP A 176 8.64 -21.55 -4.58
CA ASP A 176 9.97 -22.16 -4.57
C ASP A 176 10.64 -22.00 -3.20
N LEU A 177 10.52 -20.82 -2.59
CA LEU A 177 11.06 -20.56 -1.24
C LEU A 177 10.39 -21.41 -0.17
N LEU A 178 9.08 -21.63 -0.26
CA LEU A 178 8.34 -22.49 0.67
C LEU A 178 8.69 -23.96 0.47
N LEU A 179 8.79 -24.44 -0.77
CA LEU A 179 9.16 -25.84 -1.05
C LEU A 179 10.63 -26.17 -0.72
N SER A 180 11.49 -25.16 -0.71
CA SER A 180 12.92 -25.32 -0.38
C SER A 180 13.19 -25.32 1.12
N ASP A 181 12.17 -25.09 1.95
CA ASP A 181 12.33 -25.06 3.41
C ASP A 181 12.21 -26.48 3.96
N PRO A 182 13.27 -26.99 4.64
CA PRO A 182 13.28 -28.38 5.16
C PRO A 182 12.15 -28.69 6.13
N SER A 183 11.63 -27.68 6.82
CA SER A 183 10.57 -27.82 7.83
C SER A 183 9.21 -28.21 7.25
N LEU A 184 9.02 -28.16 5.92
CA LEU A 184 7.80 -28.58 5.23
C LEU A 184 7.89 -30.01 4.66
N ASN A 185 9.09 -30.61 4.63
CA ASN A 185 9.30 -31.95 4.06
C ASN A 185 9.14 -33.11 5.07
N ASP A 186 8.90 -32.80 6.35
CA ASP A 186 8.68 -33.81 7.40
C ASP A 186 7.19 -34.00 7.69
N LYS A 187 6.44 -34.48 6.68
CA LYS A 187 5.12 -35.13 6.89
C LYS A 187 4.87 -36.20 5.87
#